data_3e4c8e07fc3275456396753d2688640b
#
_entry.id   3e4c8e07fc3275456396753d2688640b
#
_cell.length_a   1.000
_cell.length_b   1.000
_cell.length_c   1.000
_cell.angle_alpha   90.00
_cell.angle_beta   90.00
_cell.angle_gamma   90.00
#
_symmetry.space_group_name_H-M   'P 1'
#
loop_
_entity.id
_entity.type
_entity.pdbx_description
1 polymer ?
#
loop_
_entity_poly.entity_id
_entity_poly.type
_entity_poly.pdbx_seq_one_letter_code
_entity_poly.pdbx_strand_id
1 'polypeptide(L)'
;MNNRIITDISNYIFVSDEPEKVDAIFLPGGSHPEQPEYAAELYRKGYAKWLIPSGGVSVKRDKWPGVRSKADIYNGDYQSDCEFFTDVFVKNGVPADAIIGEDKSGHTRDNAFLSRKVVDENGLEIKTALIVCKAFHARRCLMLYQMAFPDVQIKVCPIHCYNITKDNWYQTEQGINRVLGELARCGNQFVGDIKEYLL
;
A
#
# COMPACT_ATOMS: atom_id res chain seq x y z
N MET A 1 -29.34 -14.35 -10.85
CA MET A 1 -28.54 -13.31 -11.53
C MET A 1 -27.16 -13.90 -11.81
N ASN A 2 -26.61 -13.77 -13.00
CA ASN A 2 -25.29 -14.33 -13.33
C ASN A 2 -24.21 -13.43 -12.65
N ASN A 3 -23.59 -13.91 -11.58
CA ASN A 3 -22.63 -13.14 -10.78
C ASN A 3 -21.22 -13.06 -11.42
N ARG A 4 -21.10 -13.41 -12.72
CA ARG A 4 -19.81 -13.49 -13.40
C ARG A 4 -19.05 -12.16 -13.35
N ILE A 5 -19.72 -11.04 -13.58
CA ILE A 5 -19.12 -9.69 -13.54
C ILE A 5 -18.50 -9.39 -12.15
N ILE A 6 -19.21 -9.75 -11.07
CA ILE A 6 -18.73 -9.58 -9.70
C ILE A 6 -17.49 -10.46 -9.49
N THR A 7 -17.54 -11.71 -9.92
CA THR A 7 -16.42 -12.65 -9.82
C THR A 7 -15.18 -12.15 -10.57
N ASP A 8 -15.35 -11.69 -11.82
CA ASP A 8 -14.26 -11.21 -12.65
C ASP A 8 -13.59 -9.97 -12.05
N ILE A 9 -14.39 -9.00 -11.59
CA ILE A 9 -13.88 -7.81 -10.91
C ILE A 9 -13.21 -8.17 -9.58
N SER A 10 -13.81 -9.06 -8.79
CA SER A 10 -13.24 -9.49 -7.50
C SER A 10 -11.88 -10.16 -7.70
N ASN A 11 -11.75 -11.06 -8.68
CA ASN A 11 -10.49 -11.74 -8.98
C ASN A 11 -9.42 -10.78 -9.50
N TYR A 12 -9.81 -9.76 -10.25
CA TYR A 12 -8.87 -8.75 -10.72
C TYR A 12 -8.38 -7.83 -9.60
N ILE A 13 -9.28 -7.29 -8.77
CA ILE A 13 -8.96 -6.27 -7.76
C ILE A 13 -8.32 -6.85 -6.49
N PHE A 14 -8.89 -7.95 -5.97
CA PHE A 14 -8.48 -8.51 -4.66
C PHE A 14 -7.38 -9.56 -4.83
N VAL A 15 -6.20 -9.11 -5.28
CA VAL A 15 -4.99 -9.95 -5.27
C VAL A 15 -4.46 -10.10 -3.86
N SER A 16 -4.04 -11.30 -3.51
CA SER A 16 -3.47 -11.62 -2.20
C SER A 16 -2.56 -12.81 -2.33
N ASP A 17 -1.39 -12.72 -1.71
CA ASP A 17 -0.41 -13.78 -1.60
C ASP A 17 -0.22 -14.15 -0.13
N GLU A 18 0.26 -15.36 0.13
CA GLU A 18 0.76 -15.75 1.44
C GLU A 18 2.09 -15.05 1.73
N PRO A 19 2.30 -14.56 2.97
CA PRO A 19 3.55 -13.92 3.34
C PRO A 19 4.72 -14.91 3.29
N GLU A 20 5.82 -14.46 2.72
CA GLU A 20 7.09 -15.19 2.70
C GLU A 20 8.24 -14.26 3.09
N LYS A 21 9.43 -14.81 3.35
CA LYS A 21 10.62 -14.02 3.66
C LYS A 21 11.06 -13.23 2.44
N VAL A 22 11.24 -11.92 2.62
CA VAL A 22 11.62 -10.95 1.60
C VAL A 22 12.67 -9.97 2.13
N ASP A 23 13.26 -9.17 1.25
CA ASP A 23 14.21 -8.14 1.64
C ASP A 23 13.51 -6.94 2.29
N ALA A 24 12.34 -6.54 1.77
CA ALA A 24 11.61 -5.36 2.25
C ALA A 24 10.09 -5.53 2.21
N ILE A 25 9.40 -4.76 3.08
CA ILE A 25 7.95 -4.57 3.02
C ILE A 25 7.66 -3.11 2.67
N PHE A 26 6.98 -2.88 1.55
CA PHE A 26 6.48 -1.58 1.13
C PHE A 26 5.09 -1.31 1.70
N LEU A 27 4.86 -0.08 2.18
CA LEU A 27 3.56 0.37 2.66
C LEU A 27 3.15 1.66 1.96
N PRO A 28 2.33 1.58 0.91
CA PRO A 28 1.74 2.77 0.31
C PRO A 28 0.79 3.46 1.29
N GLY A 29 0.80 4.78 1.29
CA GLY A 29 0.18 5.66 2.26
C GLY A 29 -1.25 5.35 2.67
N GLY A 30 -1.58 5.73 3.87
CA GLY A 30 -2.87 5.54 4.49
C GLY A 30 -2.91 5.99 5.95
N SER A 31 -4.11 6.01 6.53
CA SER A 31 -4.33 6.46 7.90
C SER A 31 -5.01 5.41 8.80
N HIS A 32 -4.92 4.14 8.39
CA HIS A 32 -5.40 2.98 9.17
C HIS A 32 -4.21 2.29 9.85
N PRO A 33 -4.14 2.26 11.20
CA PRO A 33 -3.03 1.65 11.93
C PRO A 33 -2.90 0.13 11.70
N GLU A 34 -3.98 -0.55 11.32
CA GLU A 34 -3.96 -1.97 11.02
C GLU A 34 -2.97 -2.34 9.90
N GLN A 35 -2.70 -1.40 8.98
CA GLN A 35 -1.75 -1.62 7.89
C GLN A 35 -0.31 -1.68 8.40
N PRO A 36 0.24 -0.66 9.09
CA PRO A 36 1.58 -0.76 9.66
C PRO A 36 1.68 -1.73 10.84
N GLU A 37 0.63 -1.98 11.62
CA GLU A 37 0.63 -3.02 12.66
C GLU A 37 0.89 -4.41 12.07
N TYR A 38 0.21 -4.75 10.97
CA TYR A 38 0.41 -6.03 10.29
C TYR A 38 1.82 -6.14 9.70
N ALA A 39 2.35 -5.08 9.10
CA ALA A 39 3.73 -5.09 8.61
C ALA A 39 4.76 -5.20 9.77
N ALA A 40 4.51 -4.55 10.91
CA ALA A 40 5.35 -4.70 12.09
C ALA A 40 5.30 -6.13 12.66
N GLU A 41 4.14 -6.79 12.60
CA GLU A 41 4.02 -8.21 12.96
C GLU A 41 4.86 -9.09 12.05
N LEU A 42 4.80 -8.90 10.74
CA LEU A 42 5.61 -9.63 9.77
C LEU A 42 7.11 -9.39 10.01
N TYR A 43 7.51 -8.13 10.26
CA TYR A 43 8.90 -7.79 10.58
C TYR A 43 9.39 -8.55 11.82
N ARG A 44 8.65 -8.51 12.94
CA ARG A 44 9.02 -9.21 14.19
C ARG A 44 9.09 -10.73 14.04
N LYS A 45 8.35 -11.29 13.09
CA LYS A 45 8.42 -12.71 12.71
C LYS A 45 9.62 -13.01 11.78
N GLY A 46 10.42 -12.01 11.42
CA GLY A 46 11.60 -12.16 10.57
C GLY A 46 11.29 -12.34 9.09
N TYR A 47 10.16 -11.82 8.62
CA TYR A 47 9.78 -11.88 7.21
C TYR A 47 10.49 -10.85 6.35
N ALA A 48 10.94 -9.73 6.92
CA ALA A 48 11.67 -8.70 6.17
C ALA A 48 12.76 -8.04 7.02
N LYS A 49 13.76 -7.49 6.33
CA LYS A 49 14.82 -6.68 6.94
C LYS A 49 14.44 -5.21 7.04
N TRP A 50 13.72 -4.71 6.02
CA TRP A 50 13.38 -3.30 5.88
C TRP A 50 11.88 -3.07 5.82
N LEU A 51 11.40 -2.02 6.48
CA LEU A 51 10.05 -1.47 6.31
C LEU A 51 10.16 -0.12 5.60
N ILE A 52 9.40 0.02 4.49
CA ILE A 52 9.46 1.20 3.64
C ILE A 52 8.06 1.84 3.57
N PRO A 53 7.70 2.63 4.61
CA PRO A 53 6.48 3.42 4.58
C PRO A 53 6.61 4.57 3.58
N SER A 54 5.56 4.83 2.80
CA SER A 54 5.52 5.95 1.87
C SER A 54 4.22 6.72 1.97
N GLY A 55 4.29 8.02 1.86
CA GLY A 55 3.14 8.90 1.82
C GLY A 55 3.33 10.20 2.58
N GLY A 56 3.20 11.31 1.87
CA GLY A 56 3.03 12.66 2.43
C GLY A 56 1.56 12.95 2.71
N VAL A 57 1.12 14.17 2.40
CA VAL A 57 -0.28 14.56 2.39
C VAL A 57 -0.84 14.33 0.99
N SER A 58 -2.00 13.69 0.90
CA SER A 58 -2.66 13.48 -0.40
C SER A 58 -2.93 14.84 -1.09
N VAL A 59 -2.63 14.93 -2.40
CA VAL A 59 -2.91 16.11 -3.23
C VAL A 59 -4.38 16.58 -3.24
N LYS A 60 -5.28 15.75 -2.71
CA LYS A 60 -6.71 16.07 -2.56
C LYS A 60 -7.06 16.72 -1.22
N ARG A 61 -6.06 17.03 -0.40
CA ARG A 61 -6.23 17.53 0.98
C ARG A 61 -5.18 18.58 1.28
N ASP A 62 -5.57 19.56 2.10
CA ASP A 62 -4.66 20.61 2.58
C ASP A 62 -3.81 20.13 3.77
N LYS A 63 -4.29 19.11 4.48
CA LYS A 63 -3.61 18.55 5.65
C LYS A 63 -3.88 17.06 5.80
N TRP A 64 -3.08 16.40 6.58
CA TRP A 64 -3.23 14.99 6.91
C TRP A 64 -4.59 14.72 7.59
N PRO A 65 -5.33 13.63 7.20
CA PRO A 65 -6.73 13.45 7.60
C PRO A 65 -6.95 12.93 9.03
N GLY A 66 -5.88 12.65 9.77
CA GLY A 66 -5.96 12.01 11.08
C GLY A 66 -6.10 10.48 11.03
N VAL A 67 -5.92 9.86 12.18
CA VAL A 67 -5.99 8.41 12.39
C VAL A 67 -7.43 7.91 12.23
N ARG A 68 -7.62 6.76 11.58
CA ARG A 68 -8.96 6.21 11.26
C ARG A 68 -9.52 5.27 12.31
N SER A 69 -8.66 4.66 13.11
CA SER A 69 -9.02 3.77 14.20
C SER A 69 -7.94 3.83 15.28
N LYS A 70 -8.22 3.40 16.51
CA LYS A 70 -7.26 3.36 17.61
C LYS A 70 -6.57 4.72 17.88
N ALA A 71 -7.31 5.81 17.77
CA ALA A 71 -6.79 7.16 18.01
C ALA A 71 -6.39 7.41 19.49
N ASP A 72 -6.84 6.58 20.40
CA ASP A 72 -6.41 6.51 21.79
C ASP A 72 -4.98 5.98 21.95
N ILE A 73 -4.53 5.11 21.04
CA ILE A 73 -3.17 4.55 21.03
C ILE A 73 -2.23 5.41 20.16
N TYR A 74 -2.71 5.80 18.97
CA TYR A 74 -1.95 6.56 17.98
C TYR A 74 -2.45 8.00 17.93
N ASN A 75 -2.04 8.81 18.90
CA ASN A 75 -2.54 10.16 19.16
C ASN A 75 -1.50 11.27 18.89
N GLY A 76 -0.46 10.98 18.10
CA GLY A 76 0.53 11.96 17.68
C GLY A 76 -0.03 13.02 16.72
N ASP A 77 0.65 14.18 16.64
CA ASP A 77 0.34 15.22 15.65
C ASP A 77 1.11 14.96 14.35
N TYR A 78 0.64 13.96 13.60
CA TYR A 78 1.27 13.51 12.37
C TYR A 78 1.00 14.46 11.21
N GLN A 79 2.05 14.75 10.43
CA GLN A 79 1.97 15.62 9.25
C GLN A 79 1.92 14.82 7.93
N SER A 80 2.18 13.50 7.97
CA SER A 80 2.20 12.65 6.78
C SER A 80 1.78 11.21 7.08
N ASP A 81 1.42 10.45 6.04
CA ASP A 81 1.17 9.01 6.16
C ASP A 81 2.44 8.27 6.61
N CYS A 82 3.61 8.68 6.11
CA CYS A 82 4.91 8.11 6.47
C CYS A 82 5.23 8.32 7.95
N GLU A 83 5.04 9.52 8.45
CA GLU A 83 5.28 9.84 9.87
C GLU A 83 4.36 9.03 10.79
N PHE A 84 3.07 8.95 10.44
CA PHE A 84 2.12 8.11 11.16
C PHE A 84 2.52 6.64 11.14
N PHE A 85 2.88 6.08 9.99
CA PHE A 85 3.29 4.67 9.89
C PHE A 85 4.56 4.38 10.68
N THR A 86 5.53 5.32 10.68
CA THR A 86 6.76 5.21 11.45
C THR A 86 6.49 5.15 12.94
N ASP A 87 5.61 6.00 13.47
CA ASP A 87 5.21 5.95 14.90
C ASP A 87 4.54 4.61 15.25
N VAL A 88 3.64 4.13 14.39
CA VAL A 88 3.01 2.81 14.60
C VAL A 88 4.07 1.71 14.62
N PHE A 89 5.04 1.71 13.72
CA PHE A 89 6.12 0.72 13.72
C PHE A 89 6.93 0.73 15.00
N VAL A 90 7.39 1.90 15.43
CA VAL A 90 8.18 2.04 16.66
C VAL A 90 7.39 1.57 17.88
N LYS A 91 6.12 1.97 18.01
CA LYS A 91 5.24 1.52 19.09
C LYS A 91 4.97 0.01 19.07
N ASN A 92 5.11 -0.63 17.90
CA ASN A 92 4.99 -2.08 17.74
C ASN A 92 6.34 -2.82 17.76
N GLY A 93 7.42 -2.17 18.23
CA GLY A 93 8.70 -2.81 18.49
C GLY A 93 9.60 -2.98 17.28
N VAL A 94 9.38 -2.22 16.21
CA VAL A 94 10.30 -2.13 15.07
C VAL A 94 11.39 -1.10 15.39
N PRO A 95 12.67 -1.43 15.30
CA PRO A 95 13.75 -0.47 15.51
C PRO A 95 13.78 0.59 14.40
N ALA A 96 14.11 1.83 14.75
CA ALA A 96 14.06 2.96 13.83
C ALA A 96 15.02 2.81 12.62
N ASP A 97 16.14 2.12 12.80
CA ASP A 97 17.14 1.86 11.77
C ASP A 97 16.67 0.83 10.72
N ALA A 98 15.58 0.11 10.99
CA ALA A 98 14.93 -0.78 10.02
C ALA A 98 13.85 -0.08 9.17
N ILE A 99 13.59 1.21 9.44
CA ILE A 99 12.52 1.98 8.79
C ILE A 99 13.13 3.01 7.83
N ILE A 100 12.83 2.91 6.54
CA ILE A 100 13.31 3.82 5.50
C ILE A 100 12.09 4.53 4.89
N GLY A 101 11.79 5.71 5.41
CA GLY A 101 10.56 6.44 5.10
C GLY A 101 10.64 7.32 3.85
N GLU A 102 9.49 7.48 3.18
CA GLU A 102 9.26 8.42 2.07
C GLU A 102 8.04 9.30 2.43
N ASP A 103 8.20 10.61 2.56
CA ASP A 103 7.18 11.54 3.09
C ASP A 103 6.73 12.63 2.10
N LYS A 104 7.10 12.52 0.81
CA LYS A 104 6.80 13.54 -0.21
C LYS A 104 5.64 13.17 -1.12
N SER A 105 5.35 11.87 -1.27
CA SER A 105 4.34 11.40 -2.21
C SER A 105 2.93 11.88 -1.85
N GLY A 106 2.20 12.39 -2.86
CA GLY A 106 0.82 12.87 -2.72
C GLY A 106 -0.24 11.91 -3.27
N HIS A 107 0.17 10.85 -3.97
CA HIS A 107 -0.72 9.81 -4.54
C HIS A 107 0.03 8.50 -4.77
N THR A 108 -0.72 7.42 -5.05
CA THR A 108 -0.17 6.04 -5.06
C THR A 108 0.95 5.82 -6.09
N ARG A 109 0.93 6.52 -7.24
CA ARG A 109 2.03 6.42 -8.21
C ARG A 109 3.32 6.95 -7.59
N ASP A 110 3.26 8.13 -6.98
CA ASP A 110 4.42 8.71 -6.29
C ASP A 110 4.91 7.81 -5.17
N ASN A 111 4.00 7.19 -4.38
CA ASN A 111 4.41 6.24 -3.35
C ASN A 111 5.36 5.17 -3.91
N ALA A 112 5.06 4.61 -5.08
CA ALA A 112 5.91 3.58 -5.68
C ALA A 112 7.25 4.14 -6.19
N PHE A 113 7.20 5.22 -6.98
CA PHE A 113 8.40 5.77 -7.62
C PHE A 113 9.34 6.49 -6.65
N LEU A 114 8.78 7.21 -5.65
CA LEU A 114 9.60 7.83 -4.61
C LEU A 114 10.13 6.81 -3.60
N SER A 115 9.41 5.71 -3.34
CA SER A 115 9.98 4.57 -2.61
C SER A 115 11.19 3.98 -3.35
N ARG A 116 11.14 3.86 -4.70
CA ARG A 116 12.28 3.43 -5.49
C ARG A 116 13.47 4.38 -5.30
N LYS A 117 13.23 5.67 -5.40
CA LYS A 117 14.27 6.68 -5.20
C LYS A 117 14.91 6.57 -3.81
N VAL A 118 14.10 6.44 -2.76
CA VAL A 118 14.61 6.29 -1.38
C VAL A 118 15.41 4.99 -1.20
N VAL A 119 14.99 3.89 -1.81
CA VAL A 119 15.73 2.62 -1.81
C VAL A 119 17.11 2.81 -2.45
N ASP A 120 17.17 3.45 -3.62
CA ASP A 120 18.41 3.69 -4.35
C ASP A 120 19.35 4.65 -3.58
N GLU A 121 18.83 5.73 -3.01
CA GLU A 121 19.59 6.71 -2.21
C GLU A 121 20.20 6.11 -0.93
N ASN A 122 19.56 5.08 -0.37
CA ASN A 122 20.08 4.35 0.79
C ASN A 122 20.94 3.14 0.41
N GLY A 123 21.18 2.89 -0.88
CA GLY A 123 21.98 1.78 -1.37
C GLY A 123 21.42 0.41 -0.99
N LEU A 124 20.09 0.27 -0.90
CA LEU A 124 19.48 -0.99 -0.51
C LEU A 124 19.34 -1.92 -1.71
N GLU A 125 19.87 -3.12 -1.58
CA GLU A 125 19.65 -4.19 -2.55
C GLU A 125 18.35 -4.94 -2.20
N ILE A 126 17.33 -4.76 -3.01
CA ILE A 126 16.01 -5.41 -2.84
C ILE A 126 15.76 -6.27 -4.08
N LYS A 127 15.63 -7.58 -3.90
CA LYS A 127 15.27 -8.56 -4.94
C LYS A 127 13.85 -9.10 -4.75
N THR A 128 13.39 -9.12 -3.51
CA THR A 128 12.07 -9.63 -3.12
C THR A 128 11.38 -8.65 -2.20
N ALA A 129 10.08 -8.44 -2.38
CA ALA A 129 9.32 -7.53 -1.53
C ALA A 129 7.87 -7.98 -1.31
N LEU A 130 7.31 -7.59 -0.17
CA LEU A 130 5.86 -7.60 0.06
C LEU A 130 5.31 -6.18 -0.01
N ILE A 131 4.09 -6.05 -0.50
CA ILE A 131 3.29 -4.84 -0.34
C ILE A 131 2.21 -5.12 0.70
N VAL A 132 2.20 -4.34 1.78
CA VAL A 132 1.08 -4.33 2.73
C VAL A 132 0.21 -3.12 2.43
N CYS A 133 -1.02 -3.37 1.97
CA CYS A 133 -1.96 -2.33 1.57
C CYS A 133 -3.41 -2.75 1.85
N LYS A 134 -4.37 -1.88 1.55
CA LYS A 134 -5.80 -2.21 1.67
C LYS A 134 -6.22 -3.19 0.58
N ALA A 135 -7.02 -4.21 0.91
CA ALA A 135 -7.39 -5.29 0.00
C ALA A 135 -8.01 -4.82 -1.33
N PHE A 136 -8.93 -3.86 -1.28
CA PHE A 136 -9.54 -3.31 -2.50
C PHE A 136 -8.58 -2.45 -3.34
N HIS A 137 -7.39 -2.11 -2.82
CA HIS A 137 -6.35 -1.31 -3.47
C HIS A 137 -5.19 -2.17 -4.01
N ALA A 138 -5.19 -3.46 -3.69
CA ALA A 138 -4.07 -4.38 -3.88
C ALA A 138 -3.58 -4.46 -5.33
N ARG A 139 -4.49 -4.62 -6.32
CA ARG A 139 -4.12 -4.70 -7.73
C ARG A 139 -3.37 -3.46 -8.21
N ARG A 140 -3.87 -2.27 -7.90
CA ARG A 140 -3.24 -1.03 -8.36
C ARG A 140 -1.89 -0.78 -7.69
N CYS A 141 -1.76 -1.09 -6.40
CA CYS A 141 -0.47 -1.06 -5.72
C CYS A 141 0.52 -2.00 -6.41
N LEU A 142 0.14 -3.27 -6.64
CA LEU A 142 1.00 -4.25 -7.30
C LEU A 142 1.49 -3.74 -8.66
N MET A 143 0.60 -3.26 -9.53
CA MET A 143 0.96 -2.77 -10.86
C MET A 143 1.95 -1.60 -10.79
N LEU A 144 1.72 -0.62 -9.89
CA LEU A 144 2.58 0.55 -9.76
C LEU A 144 3.96 0.21 -9.19
N TYR A 145 4.02 -0.67 -8.20
CA TYR A 145 5.29 -1.08 -7.63
C TYR A 145 6.08 -1.99 -8.59
N GLN A 146 5.44 -2.85 -9.37
CA GLN A 146 6.09 -3.60 -10.44
C GLN A 146 6.70 -2.69 -11.52
N MET A 147 6.05 -1.56 -11.83
CA MET A 147 6.62 -0.55 -12.74
C MET A 147 7.82 0.17 -12.12
N ALA A 148 7.75 0.55 -10.85
CA ALA A 148 8.83 1.26 -10.17
C ALA A 148 10.03 0.33 -9.84
N PHE A 149 9.78 -0.96 -9.70
CA PHE A 149 10.75 -1.99 -9.32
C PHE A 149 10.68 -3.19 -10.29
N PRO A 150 11.06 -3.01 -11.57
CA PRO A 150 10.88 -4.05 -12.60
C PRO A 150 11.72 -5.31 -12.32
N ASP A 151 12.83 -5.18 -11.58
CA ASP A 151 13.74 -6.28 -11.27
C ASP A 151 13.46 -6.95 -9.91
N VAL A 152 12.39 -6.53 -9.22
CA VAL A 152 12.01 -7.04 -7.89
C VAL A 152 10.81 -7.98 -8.00
N GLN A 153 10.92 -9.15 -7.40
CA GLN A 153 9.78 -10.04 -7.25
C GLN A 153 8.86 -9.50 -6.12
N ILE A 154 7.66 -9.08 -6.49
CA ILE A 154 6.73 -8.43 -5.57
C ILE A 154 5.50 -9.30 -5.34
N LYS A 155 5.14 -9.51 -4.07
CA LYS A 155 3.90 -10.12 -3.61
C LYS A 155 3.07 -9.14 -2.80
N VAL A 156 1.78 -9.41 -2.65
CA VAL A 156 0.86 -8.51 -1.93
C VAL A 156 0.21 -9.24 -0.77
N CYS A 157 0.38 -8.72 0.44
CA CYS A 157 -0.27 -9.21 1.66
C CYS A 157 -1.21 -8.12 2.18
N PRO A 158 -2.46 -8.05 1.67
CA PRO A 158 -3.35 -6.95 1.98
C PRO A 158 -4.04 -7.10 3.34
N ILE A 159 -4.48 -5.96 3.88
CA ILE A 159 -5.36 -5.90 5.05
C ILE A 159 -6.79 -5.51 4.63
N HIS A 160 -7.77 -5.95 5.41
CA HIS A 160 -9.16 -5.54 5.21
C HIS A 160 -9.46 -4.24 5.98
N CYS A 161 -10.02 -3.26 5.28
CA CYS A 161 -10.48 -1.99 5.85
C CYS A 161 -11.91 -1.69 5.42
N TYR A 162 -12.62 -0.90 6.20
CA TYR A 162 -13.99 -0.46 5.93
C TYR A 162 -15.01 -1.60 5.78
N ASN A 163 -14.71 -2.77 6.33
CA ASN A 163 -15.51 -3.99 6.11
C ASN A 163 -15.72 -4.34 4.62
N ILE A 164 -14.72 -4.02 3.76
CA ILE A 164 -14.76 -4.30 2.32
C ILE A 164 -13.83 -5.48 2.03
N THR A 165 -14.41 -6.60 1.60
CA THR A 165 -13.72 -7.84 1.26
C THR A 165 -14.06 -8.29 -0.16
N LYS A 166 -13.33 -9.30 -0.65
CA LYS A 166 -13.59 -9.94 -1.94
C LYS A 166 -15.04 -10.44 -2.07
N ASP A 167 -15.63 -10.86 -0.95
CA ASP A 167 -16.92 -11.57 -0.93
C ASP A 167 -18.12 -10.68 -0.59
N ASN A 168 -17.88 -9.41 -0.20
CA ASN A 168 -18.97 -8.53 0.24
C ASN A 168 -18.99 -7.11 -0.38
N TRP A 169 -17.98 -6.69 -1.12
CA TRP A 169 -17.85 -5.33 -1.65
C TRP A 169 -19.06 -4.86 -2.46
N TYR A 170 -19.74 -5.78 -3.13
CA TYR A 170 -20.90 -5.53 -3.99
C TYR A 170 -22.21 -5.42 -3.19
N GLN A 171 -22.20 -5.61 -1.89
CA GLN A 171 -23.38 -5.58 -1.03
C GLN A 171 -23.66 -4.19 -0.45
N THR A 172 -22.74 -3.23 -0.62
CA THR A 172 -22.89 -1.87 -0.11
C THR A 172 -22.48 -0.84 -1.16
N GLU A 173 -23.13 0.29 -1.18
CA GLU A 173 -22.78 1.42 -2.06
C GLU A 173 -21.32 1.86 -1.85
N GLN A 174 -20.86 1.91 -0.61
CA GLN A 174 -19.47 2.24 -0.28
C GLN A 174 -18.49 1.25 -0.90
N GLY A 175 -18.76 -0.05 -0.79
CA GLY A 175 -17.92 -1.11 -1.36
C GLY A 175 -17.89 -1.02 -2.88
N ILE A 176 -19.07 -0.88 -3.52
CA ILE A 176 -19.19 -0.72 -4.97
C ILE A 176 -18.38 0.48 -5.46
N ASN A 177 -18.58 1.66 -4.86
CA ASN A 177 -17.87 2.89 -5.24
C ASN A 177 -16.35 2.78 -5.05
N ARG A 178 -15.88 2.09 -3.99
CA ARG A 178 -14.46 1.86 -3.75
C ARG A 178 -13.85 0.94 -4.81
N VAL A 179 -14.44 -0.22 -5.03
CA VAL A 179 -13.89 -1.24 -5.92
C VAL A 179 -13.95 -0.81 -7.38
N LEU A 180 -15.09 -0.31 -7.84
CA LEU A 180 -15.20 0.21 -9.21
C LEU A 180 -14.32 1.46 -9.42
N GLY A 181 -14.15 2.29 -8.40
CA GLY A 181 -13.20 3.40 -8.43
C GLY A 181 -11.74 2.95 -8.60
N GLU A 182 -11.32 1.84 -7.99
CA GLU A 182 -9.99 1.27 -8.19
C GLU A 182 -9.85 0.65 -9.60
N LEU A 183 -10.88 -0.05 -10.08
CA LEU A 183 -10.91 -0.59 -11.45
C LEU A 183 -10.75 0.52 -12.50
N ALA A 184 -11.51 1.62 -12.36
CA ALA A 184 -11.41 2.78 -13.24
C ALA A 184 -9.99 3.41 -13.20
N ARG A 185 -9.38 3.51 -12.02
CA ARG A 185 -8.01 4.03 -11.88
C ARG A 185 -6.98 3.09 -12.52
N CYS A 186 -7.14 1.79 -12.45
CA CYS A 186 -6.28 0.85 -13.17
C CYS A 186 -6.36 1.06 -14.69
N GLY A 187 -7.55 1.38 -15.24
CA GLY A 187 -7.68 1.71 -16.65
C GLY A 187 -7.09 3.06 -17.05
N ASN A 188 -7.34 4.10 -16.24
CA ASN A 188 -7.02 5.48 -16.60
C ASN A 188 -5.57 5.87 -16.30
N GLN A 189 -4.97 5.31 -15.23
CA GLN A 189 -3.67 5.74 -14.72
C GLN A 189 -2.51 5.31 -15.62
N PHE A 190 -2.65 4.22 -16.34
CA PHE A 190 -1.58 3.63 -17.15
C PHE A 190 -1.64 3.99 -18.64
N VAL A 191 -2.54 4.89 -19.05
CA VAL A 191 -2.70 5.27 -20.46
C VAL A 191 -1.41 5.86 -21.04
N GLY A 192 -0.72 6.72 -20.28
CA GLY A 192 0.56 7.31 -20.69
C GLY A 192 1.63 6.24 -20.86
N ASP A 193 1.81 5.42 -19.83
CA ASP A 193 2.82 4.37 -19.80
C ASP A 193 2.63 3.34 -20.95
N ILE A 194 1.38 2.96 -21.24
CA ILE A 194 1.08 2.00 -22.32
C ILE A 194 1.32 2.64 -23.69
N LYS A 195 1.05 3.94 -23.86
CA LYS A 195 1.29 4.64 -25.14
C LYS A 195 2.77 4.72 -25.52
N GLU A 196 3.68 4.62 -24.56
CA GLU A 196 5.13 4.56 -24.84
C GLU A 196 5.53 3.34 -25.68
N TYR A 197 4.72 2.25 -25.64
CA TYR A 197 4.93 1.07 -26.50
C TYR A 197 4.46 1.26 -27.95
N LEU A 198 3.86 2.40 -28.30
CA LEU A 198 3.46 2.70 -29.69
C LEU A 198 4.57 3.41 -30.49
N LEU A 199 5.68 3.77 -29.84
CA LEU A 199 6.84 4.44 -30.43
C LEU A 199 7.95 3.45 -30.71
#